data_f440e69d56ebfb87a10adbad599a3d2d
#
_entry.id   f440e69d56ebfb87a10adbad599a3d2d
#
_cell.length_a   1.000
_cell.length_b   1.000
_cell.length_c   1.000
_cell.angle_alpha   90.00
_cell.angle_beta   90.00
_cell.angle_gamma   90.00
#
_symmetry.space_group_name_H-M   'P 1'
#
loop_
_entity.id
_entity.type
_entity.pdbx_description
1 polymer ?
#
loop_
_entity_poly.entity_id
_entity_poly.type
_entity_poly.pdbx_seq_one_letter_code
_entity_poly.pdbx_strand_id
1 'polypeptide(L)'
;RAQVYEKAKALGFAFPNIVAPSAYVSPFAKIGCGCVVLQNASVQNGTSIGNGVLLNAGTEIHCDAAVGDYALIYTNSVARTGATVGNFTRIGSNCAICNNATVPNGADIPDCTAVH
;
A
#
# COMPACT_ATOMS: atom_id res chain seq x y z
N ARG A 1 -9.91 -11.22 5.07
CA ARG A 1 -8.44 -11.19 5.19
C ARG A 1 -7.98 -10.51 6.49
N ALA A 2 -8.46 -9.30 6.76
CA ALA A 2 -8.07 -8.57 7.97
C ALA A 2 -8.47 -9.32 9.25
N GLN A 3 -9.64 -9.91 9.29
CA GLN A 3 -10.11 -10.67 10.46
C GLN A 3 -9.22 -11.87 10.74
N VAL A 4 -8.83 -12.61 9.73
CA VAL A 4 -7.93 -13.76 9.86
C VAL A 4 -6.56 -13.31 10.35
N TYR A 5 -6.04 -12.24 9.78
CA TYR A 5 -4.75 -11.67 10.16
C TYR A 5 -4.76 -11.24 11.65
N GLU A 6 -5.76 -10.49 12.06
CA GLU A 6 -5.83 -9.99 13.44
C GLU A 6 -6.02 -11.11 14.44
N LYS A 7 -6.80 -12.12 14.09
CA LYS A 7 -7.00 -13.29 14.95
C LYS A 7 -5.70 -14.07 15.13
N ALA A 8 -4.97 -14.31 14.05
CA ALA A 8 -3.69 -15.02 14.10
C ALA A 8 -2.66 -14.22 14.91
N LYS A 9 -2.62 -12.89 14.72
CA LYS A 9 -1.73 -12.02 15.46
C LYS A 9 -2.02 -12.07 16.97
N ALA A 10 -3.29 -12.08 17.34
CA ALA A 10 -3.71 -12.19 18.75
C ALA A 10 -3.28 -13.53 19.38
N LEU A 11 -3.12 -14.58 18.57
CA LEU A 11 -2.64 -15.88 19.01
C LEU A 11 -1.10 -15.98 19.00
N GLY A 12 -0.40 -14.89 18.74
CA GLY A 12 1.06 -14.86 18.76
C GLY A 12 1.73 -15.20 17.43
N PHE A 13 0.97 -15.35 16.35
CA PHE A 13 1.52 -15.56 15.02
C PHE A 13 1.89 -14.24 14.38
N ALA A 14 3.03 -14.22 13.69
CA ALA A 14 3.46 -13.10 12.87
C ALA A 14 3.43 -13.50 11.40
N PHE A 15 2.96 -12.59 10.54
CA PHE A 15 2.99 -12.82 9.10
C PHE A 15 4.18 -12.09 8.49
N PRO A 16 5.04 -12.80 7.75
CA PRO A 16 6.12 -12.14 7.02
C PRO A 16 5.56 -11.32 5.86
N ASN A 17 6.37 -10.39 5.39
CA ASN A 17 6.10 -9.71 4.15
C ASN A 17 6.54 -10.58 2.99
N ILE A 18 5.76 -10.60 1.92
CA ILE A 18 6.11 -11.26 0.68
C ILE A 18 6.45 -10.18 -0.33
N VAL A 19 7.71 -10.11 -0.74
CA VAL A 19 8.20 -9.09 -1.66
C VAL A 19 8.78 -9.77 -2.89
N ALA A 20 8.22 -9.46 -4.05
CA ALA A 20 8.72 -10.03 -5.31
C ALA A 20 10.18 -9.60 -5.56
N PRO A 21 11.01 -10.45 -6.15
CA PRO A 21 12.42 -10.11 -6.39
C PRO A 21 12.62 -8.85 -7.23
N SER A 22 11.69 -8.54 -8.13
CA SER A 22 11.77 -7.35 -8.98
C SER A 22 11.19 -6.09 -8.33
N ALA A 23 10.61 -6.19 -7.14
CA ALA A 23 10.09 -5.03 -6.42
C ALA A 23 11.24 -4.30 -5.73
N TYR A 24 11.09 -2.98 -5.62
CA TYR A 24 12.01 -2.16 -4.86
C TYR A 24 11.35 -1.65 -3.59
N VAL A 25 11.93 -1.93 -2.45
CA VAL A 25 11.51 -1.34 -1.18
C VAL A 25 12.70 -0.62 -0.57
N SER A 26 12.58 0.70 -0.43
CA SER A 26 13.64 1.51 0.13
C SER A 26 13.99 1.05 1.55
N PRO A 27 15.28 0.99 1.91
CA PRO A 27 15.68 0.74 3.30
C PRO A 27 15.26 1.87 4.25
N PHE A 28 14.88 3.03 3.72
CA PHE A 28 14.38 4.16 4.50
C PHE A 28 12.85 4.26 4.51
N ALA A 29 12.16 3.23 4.05
CA ALA A 29 10.72 3.11 4.18
C ALA A 29 10.38 2.28 5.41
N LYS A 30 9.24 2.57 6.02
CA LYS A 30 8.69 1.74 7.10
C LYS A 30 7.58 0.90 6.51
N ILE A 31 7.66 -0.41 6.73
CA ILE A 31 6.64 -1.33 6.24
C ILE A 31 6.22 -2.24 7.40
N GLY A 32 4.91 -2.41 7.56
CA GLY A 32 4.37 -3.30 8.59
C GLY A 32 4.63 -4.77 8.25
N CYS A 33 3.79 -5.64 8.72
CA CYS A 33 3.91 -7.08 8.47
C CYS A 33 2.68 -7.61 7.74
N GLY A 34 2.82 -8.79 7.11
CA GLY A 34 1.76 -9.40 6.33
C GLY A 34 1.45 -8.69 5.03
N CYS A 35 2.36 -7.86 4.54
CA CYS A 35 2.20 -7.16 3.28
C CYS A 35 2.62 -8.02 2.11
N VAL A 36 2.01 -7.79 0.96
CA VAL A 36 2.37 -8.43 -0.31
C VAL A 36 2.75 -7.34 -1.29
N VAL A 37 3.99 -7.37 -1.77
CA VAL A 37 4.52 -6.41 -2.74
C VAL A 37 4.88 -7.18 -3.99
N LEU A 38 4.12 -6.98 -5.06
CA LEU A 38 4.25 -7.78 -6.27
C LEU A 38 5.31 -7.19 -7.22
N GLN A 39 5.49 -7.85 -8.36
CA GLN A 39 6.59 -7.55 -9.28
C GLN A 39 6.57 -6.10 -9.75
N ASN A 40 7.74 -5.51 -9.85
CA ASN A 40 7.98 -4.15 -10.33
C ASN A 40 7.30 -3.04 -9.52
N ALA A 41 6.79 -3.35 -8.34
CA ALA A 41 6.31 -2.33 -7.42
C ALA A 41 7.49 -1.58 -6.82
N SER A 42 7.29 -0.33 -6.45
CA SER A 42 8.35 0.54 -5.93
C SER A 42 7.86 1.29 -4.72
N VAL A 43 8.57 1.17 -3.61
CA VAL A 43 8.30 1.88 -2.35
C VAL A 43 9.50 2.76 -2.07
N GLN A 44 9.30 4.06 -2.13
CA GLN A 44 10.36 5.06 -2.07
C GLN A 44 10.71 5.46 -0.64
N ASN A 45 11.71 6.35 -0.50
CA ASN A 45 12.20 6.81 0.79
C ASN A 45 11.13 7.55 1.58
N GLY A 46 11.11 7.37 2.89
CA GLY A 46 10.24 8.11 3.79
C GLY A 46 8.79 7.65 3.79
N THR A 47 8.45 6.61 3.04
CA THR A 47 7.09 6.09 3.03
C THR A 47 6.78 5.32 4.31
N SER A 48 5.48 5.27 4.66
CA SER A 48 4.96 4.43 5.73
C SER A 48 3.89 3.53 5.17
N ILE A 49 4.10 2.23 5.26
CA ILE A 49 3.14 1.21 4.82
C ILE A 49 2.66 0.46 6.06
N GLY A 50 1.35 0.37 6.22
CA GLY A 50 0.76 -0.35 7.35
C GLY A 50 0.85 -1.86 7.23
N ASN A 51 0.01 -2.55 8.02
CA ASN A 51 -0.04 -4.01 8.02
C ASN A 51 -1.01 -4.53 6.97
N GLY A 52 -0.73 -5.69 6.42
CA GLY A 52 -1.66 -6.39 5.54
C GLY A 52 -1.96 -5.69 4.22
N VAL A 53 -1.06 -4.83 3.76
CA VAL A 53 -1.23 -4.04 2.54
C VAL A 53 -0.87 -4.88 1.32
N LEU A 54 -1.65 -4.75 0.26
CA LEU A 54 -1.32 -5.32 -1.04
C LEU A 54 -0.90 -4.21 -1.98
N LEU A 55 0.32 -4.29 -2.49
CA LEU A 55 0.81 -3.45 -3.58
C LEU A 55 0.93 -4.35 -4.80
N ASN A 56 -0.02 -4.23 -5.73
CA ASN A 56 -0.07 -5.07 -6.91
C ASN A 56 1.04 -4.68 -7.91
N ALA A 57 1.17 -5.41 -8.99
CA ALA A 57 2.26 -5.25 -9.95
C ALA A 57 2.36 -3.81 -10.46
N GLY A 58 3.57 -3.28 -10.48
CA GLY A 58 3.85 -1.96 -11.02
C GLY A 58 3.34 -0.78 -10.21
N THR A 59 2.82 -0.99 -9.01
CA THR A 59 2.41 0.14 -8.16
C THR A 59 3.63 0.92 -7.69
N GLU A 60 3.46 2.24 -7.54
CA GLU A 60 4.52 3.10 -7.06
C GLU A 60 4.04 3.91 -5.87
N ILE A 61 4.77 3.84 -4.79
CA ILE A 61 4.52 4.65 -3.60
C ILE A 61 5.69 5.61 -3.48
N HIS A 62 5.44 6.89 -3.77
CA HIS A 62 6.48 7.91 -3.83
C HIS A 62 6.90 8.39 -2.45
N CYS A 63 7.94 9.23 -2.41
CA CYS A 63 8.54 9.69 -1.16
C CYS A 63 7.50 10.29 -0.22
N ASP A 64 7.62 9.97 1.06
CA ASP A 64 6.81 10.53 2.14
C ASP A 64 5.29 10.24 2.05
N ALA A 65 4.88 9.36 1.15
CA ALA A 65 3.49 8.91 1.11
C ALA A 65 3.23 7.93 2.25
N ALA A 66 1.97 7.85 2.68
CA ALA A 66 1.55 6.94 3.73
C ALA A 66 0.40 6.06 3.24
N VAL A 67 0.47 4.77 3.50
CA VAL A 67 -0.57 3.80 3.15
C VAL A 67 -1.02 3.10 4.42
N GLY A 68 -2.31 3.17 4.71
CA GLY A 68 -2.89 2.61 5.92
C GLY A 68 -3.03 1.09 5.88
N ASP A 69 -3.47 0.55 7.02
CA ASP A 69 -3.61 -0.90 7.19
C ASP A 69 -4.64 -1.48 6.23
N TYR A 70 -4.34 -2.65 5.70
CA TYR A 70 -5.23 -3.44 4.83
C TYR A 70 -5.67 -2.73 3.57
N ALA A 71 -4.92 -1.75 3.11
CA ALA A 71 -5.16 -1.10 1.84
C ALA A 71 -4.80 -2.04 0.68
N LEU A 72 -5.60 -1.99 -0.38
CA LEU A 72 -5.38 -2.77 -1.60
C LEU A 72 -5.14 -1.78 -2.73
N ILE A 73 -3.93 -1.77 -3.27
CA ILE A 73 -3.57 -0.89 -4.38
C ILE A 73 -3.29 -1.75 -5.61
N TYR A 74 -4.11 -1.58 -6.65
CA TYR A 74 -4.05 -2.45 -7.82
C TYR A 74 -3.06 -1.94 -8.86
N THR A 75 -2.98 -2.67 -9.96
CA THR A 75 -1.90 -2.62 -10.95
C THR A 75 -1.64 -1.22 -11.48
N ASN A 76 -0.36 -0.82 -11.49
CA ASN A 76 0.14 0.43 -12.08
C ASN A 76 -0.44 1.71 -11.48
N SER A 77 -1.02 1.65 -10.31
CA SER A 77 -1.46 2.85 -9.60
C SER A 77 -0.29 3.49 -8.87
N VAL A 78 -0.39 4.80 -8.64
CA VAL A 78 0.66 5.57 -7.99
C VAL A 78 0.08 6.39 -6.84
N ALA A 79 0.72 6.31 -5.67
CA ALA A 79 0.53 7.28 -4.60
C ALA A 79 1.71 8.25 -4.66
N ARG A 80 1.44 9.48 -5.07
CA ARG A 80 2.49 10.46 -5.31
C ARG A 80 3.01 11.06 -4.00
N THR A 81 4.03 11.89 -4.11
CA THR A 81 4.72 12.44 -2.94
C THR A 81 3.76 13.06 -1.93
N GLY A 82 3.88 12.62 -0.68
CA GLY A 82 3.06 13.13 0.42
C GLY A 82 1.60 12.69 0.42
N ALA A 83 1.19 11.82 -0.51
CA ALA A 83 -0.17 11.31 -0.53
C ALA A 83 -0.46 10.43 0.69
N THR A 84 -1.71 10.43 1.13
CA THR A 84 -2.16 9.58 2.24
C THR A 84 -3.29 8.70 1.76
N VAL A 85 -3.10 7.39 1.90
CA VAL A 85 -4.12 6.38 1.58
C VAL A 85 -4.59 5.78 2.88
N GLY A 86 -5.88 5.91 3.18
CA GLY A 86 -6.43 5.48 4.46
C GLY A 86 -6.51 3.96 4.63
N ASN A 87 -6.93 3.54 5.81
CA ASN A 87 -7.09 2.12 6.16
C ASN A 87 -8.26 1.51 5.38
N PHE A 88 -8.16 0.22 5.04
CA PHE A 88 -9.23 -0.53 4.40
C PHE A 88 -9.71 0.10 3.10
N THR A 89 -8.82 0.76 2.39
CA THR A 89 -9.12 1.36 1.08
C THR A 89 -8.88 0.37 -0.05
N ARG A 90 -9.53 0.62 -1.17
CA ARG A 90 -9.26 -0.08 -2.42
C ARG A 90 -9.00 0.96 -3.49
N ILE A 91 -7.81 0.93 -4.04
CA ILE A 91 -7.42 1.80 -5.15
C ILE A 91 -7.39 0.94 -6.41
N GLY A 92 -8.23 1.25 -7.39
CA GLY A 92 -8.27 0.52 -8.65
C GLY A 92 -6.97 0.63 -9.44
N SER A 93 -6.96 0.02 -10.61
CA SER A 93 -5.78 0.03 -11.50
C SER A 93 -5.63 1.36 -12.22
N ASN A 94 -4.40 1.74 -12.51
CA ASN A 94 -4.07 2.96 -13.27
C ASN A 94 -4.63 4.23 -12.63
N CYS A 95 -4.68 4.28 -11.31
CA CYS A 95 -5.09 5.45 -10.56
C CYS A 95 -3.89 6.29 -10.17
N ALA A 96 -4.11 7.58 -9.99
CA ALA A 96 -3.11 8.49 -9.45
C ALA A 96 -3.68 9.20 -8.22
N ILE A 97 -3.07 8.97 -7.06
CA ILE A 97 -3.35 9.76 -5.88
C ILE A 97 -2.33 10.89 -5.89
N CYS A 98 -2.79 12.10 -6.17
CA CYS A 98 -1.90 13.23 -6.46
C CYS A 98 -1.13 13.69 -5.23
N ASN A 99 -0.15 14.56 -5.44
CA ASN A 99 0.72 15.05 -4.37
C ASN A 99 -0.12 15.61 -3.22
N ASN A 100 0.16 15.14 -2.01
CA ASN A 100 -0.50 15.57 -0.76
C ASN A 100 -2.00 15.33 -0.72
N ALA A 101 -2.56 14.57 -1.67
CA ALA A 101 -3.97 14.21 -1.63
C ALA A 101 -4.23 13.13 -0.58
N THR A 102 -5.45 13.06 -0.09
CA THR A 102 -5.87 12.09 0.93
C THR A 102 -7.02 11.25 0.41
N VAL A 103 -6.87 9.95 0.54
CA VAL A 103 -7.95 8.98 0.34
C VAL A 103 -8.45 8.55 1.71
N PRO A 104 -9.72 8.81 2.05
CA PRO A 104 -10.21 8.50 3.40
C PRO A 104 -10.31 6.99 3.63
N ASN A 105 -10.39 6.61 4.92
CA ASN A 105 -10.54 5.21 5.31
C ASN A 105 -11.77 4.60 4.66
N GLY A 106 -11.63 3.36 4.19
CA GLY A 106 -12.73 2.60 3.60
C GLY A 106 -13.15 3.04 2.21
N ALA A 107 -12.46 3.98 1.59
CA ALA A 107 -12.82 4.45 0.25
C ALA A 107 -12.53 3.37 -0.81
N ASP A 108 -13.33 3.37 -1.84
CA ASP A 108 -13.16 2.53 -3.04
C ASP A 108 -13.00 3.46 -4.24
N ILE A 109 -11.80 3.51 -4.78
CA ILE A 109 -11.47 4.37 -5.92
C ILE A 109 -11.49 3.51 -7.18
N PRO A 110 -12.37 3.81 -8.14
CA PRO A 110 -12.46 3.01 -9.37
C PRO A 110 -11.23 3.17 -10.25
N ASP A 111 -11.08 2.25 -11.18
CA ASP A 111 -9.95 2.27 -12.13
C ASP A 111 -9.84 3.60 -12.87
N CYS A 112 -8.64 3.98 -13.24
CA CYS A 112 -8.34 5.15 -14.06
C CYS A 112 -8.81 6.48 -13.45
N THR A 113 -8.80 6.59 -12.13
CA THR A 113 -9.22 7.78 -11.39
C THR A 113 -8.02 8.55 -10.89
N ALA A 114 -8.08 9.87 -10.99
CA ALA A 114 -7.13 10.77 -10.33
C ALA A 114 -7.80 11.39 -9.11
N VAL A 115 -7.11 11.33 -7.96
CA VAL A 115 -7.56 11.94 -6.71
C VAL A 115 -6.66 13.14 -6.42
N HIS A 116 -7.27 14.28 -6.31
CA HIS A 116 -6.55 15.54 -6.09
C HIS A 116 -6.69 16.07 -4.66
#